data_bdbc986af309f34a0f7cb5e0755ac340
#
_entry.id   bdbc986af309f34a0f7cb5e0755ac340
#
_cell.length_a   1.000
_cell.length_b   1.000
_cell.length_c   1.000
_cell.angle_alpha   90.00
_cell.angle_beta   90.00
_cell.angle_gamma   90.00
#
_symmetry.space_group_name_H-M   'P 1'
#
loop_
_entity.id
_entity.type
_entity.pdbx_description
1 polymer ?
#
loop_
_entity_poly.entity_id
_entity_poly.type
_entity_poly.pdbx_seq_one_letter_code
_entity_poly.pdbx_strand_id
1 'polypeptide(L)'
;EGTEIATLVRPFDPARGFDALFNANSPKVVMDNNGDALMFSRSIIPYVRNYPWNEWLDHQQFYTHVGIYAYRVDILDKITKLPQSSLEIAESLEQLRWLQNGYRIATAETTQPTIGIDTPEDLANAEKYLSDHA
;
A
#
# COMPACT_ATOMS: atom_id res chain seq x y z
N GLU A 1 8.36 6.82 -19.44
CA GLU A 1 8.88 8.21 -19.37
C GLU A 1 7.96 9.06 -18.51
N GLY A 2 8.50 9.84 -17.57
CA GLY A 2 7.73 10.74 -16.73
C GLY A 2 7.36 10.22 -15.33
N THR A 3 7.66 8.98 -14.96
CA THR A 3 7.44 8.48 -13.60
C THR A 3 8.37 9.19 -12.62
N GLU A 4 7.80 9.78 -11.58
CA GLU A 4 8.53 10.52 -10.54
C GLU A 4 8.84 9.61 -9.36
N ILE A 5 7.83 8.88 -8.91
CA ILE A 5 7.87 7.93 -7.79
C ILE A 5 7.15 6.67 -8.24
N ALA A 6 7.67 5.51 -7.88
CA ALA A 6 7.00 4.23 -8.11
C ALA A 6 7.00 3.40 -6.82
N THR A 7 5.96 2.59 -6.66
CA THR A 7 5.81 1.66 -5.55
C THR A 7 5.15 0.36 -6.00
N LEU A 8 5.07 -0.61 -5.11
CA LEU A 8 4.42 -1.87 -5.38
C LEU A 8 3.08 -1.99 -4.65
N VAL A 9 2.15 -2.67 -5.30
CA VAL A 9 0.84 -3.04 -4.74
C VAL A 9 0.64 -4.54 -4.90
N ARG A 10 -0.17 -5.11 -4.03
CA ARG A 10 -0.53 -6.53 -4.09
C ARG A 10 -2.04 -6.67 -4.15
N PRO A 11 -2.57 -7.42 -5.13
CA PRO A 11 -3.96 -7.85 -5.10
C PRO A 11 -4.24 -8.57 -3.78
N PHE A 12 -5.28 -8.17 -3.08
CA PHE A 12 -5.69 -8.86 -1.85
C PHE A 12 -6.32 -10.20 -2.21
N ASP A 13 -5.84 -11.27 -1.58
CA ASP A 13 -6.39 -12.60 -1.77
C ASP A 13 -7.68 -12.76 -0.92
N PRO A 14 -8.85 -12.93 -1.56
CA PRO A 14 -10.12 -13.13 -0.86
C PRO A 14 -10.13 -14.31 0.11
N ALA A 15 -9.32 -15.34 -0.15
CA ALA A 15 -9.22 -16.50 0.73
C ALA A 15 -8.70 -16.16 2.14
N ARG A 16 -8.04 -15.01 2.32
CA ARG A 16 -7.61 -14.51 3.63
C ARG A 16 -8.75 -14.00 4.50
N GLY A 17 -9.92 -13.77 3.89
CA GLY A 17 -11.11 -13.29 4.57
C GLY A 17 -11.14 -11.78 4.83
N PHE A 18 -12.33 -11.26 5.11
CA PHE A 18 -12.57 -9.83 5.31
C PHE A 18 -11.80 -9.26 6.52
N ASP A 19 -11.68 -10.04 7.60
CA ASP A 19 -10.96 -9.59 8.81
C ASP A 19 -9.49 -9.25 8.53
N ALA A 20 -8.85 -10.00 7.63
CA ALA A 20 -7.47 -9.70 7.21
C ALA A 20 -7.38 -8.39 6.41
N LEU A 21 -8.42 -8.06 5.63
CA LEU A 21 -8.52 -6.78 4.93
C LEU A 21 -8.70 -5.60 5.91
N PHE A 22 -9.33 -5.84 7.04
CA PHE A 22 -9.60 -4.82 8.07
C PHE A 22 -8.34 -4.41 8.85
N ASN A 23 -7.23 -5.11 8.68
CA ASN A 23 -5.98 -4.82 9.38
C ASN A 23 -5.43 -3.42 9.01
N ALA A 24 -5.44 -2.49 9.96
CA ALA A 24 -4.95 -1.12 9.79
C ALA A 24 -3.44 -1.02 9.54
N ASN A 25 -2.65 -2.05 9.88
CA ASN A 25 -1.21 -2.12 9.64
C ASN A 25 -0.89 -2.47 8.17
N SER A 26 -1.89 -2.92 7.41
CA SER A 26 -1.77 -3.17 5.97
C SER A 26 -2.54 -2.09 5.20
N PRO A 27 -1.89 -1.00 4.76
CA PRO A 27 -2.56 0.07 4.04
C PRO A 27 -3.14 -0.44 2.71
N LYS A 28 -4.34 0.03 2.39
CA LYS A 28 -5.01 -0.21 1.10
C LYS A 28 -4.66 0.91 0.15
N VAL A 29 -4.76 0.62 -1.13
CA VAL A 29 -4.49 1.59 -2.19
C VAL A 29 -5.55 1.46 -3.27
N VAL A 30 -6.00 2.59 -3.77
CA VAL A 30 -6.83 2.70 -4.98
C VAL A 30 -6.03 3.42 -6.05
N MET A 31 -6.20 2.96 -7.28
CA MET A 31 -5.43 3.43 -8.43
C MET A 31 -6.35 3.92 -9.54
N ASP A 32 -5.85 4.80 -10.36
CA ASP A 32 -6.51 5.18 -11.60
C ASP A 32 -6.31 4.11 -12.70
N ASN A 33 -6.91 4.35 -13.86
CA ASN A 33 -6.82 3.43 -14.99
C ASN A 33 -5.41 3.36 -15.63
N ASN A 34 -4.52 4.27 -15.27
CA ASN A 34 -3.12 4.27 -15.72
C ASN A 34 -2.19 3.54 -14.73
N GLY A 35 -2.72 3.11 -13.59
CA GLY A 35 -1.96 2.49 -12.53
C GLY A 35 -1.26 3.48 -11.60
N ASP A 36 -1.67 4.75 -11.60
CA ASP A 36 -1.19 5.73 -10.63
C ASP A 36 -2.05 5.70 -9.37
N ALA A 37 -1.41 5.79 -8.21
CA ALA A 37 -2.11 5.79 -6.94
C ALA A 37 -2.98 7.05 -6.77
N LEU A 38 -4.26 6.85 -6.46
CA LEU A 38 -5.20 7.92 -6.12
C LEU A 38 -5.21 8.21 -4.62
N MET A 39 -5.13 7.17 -3.80
CA MET A 39 -5.14 7.27 -2.34
C MET A 39 -4.57 6.03 -1.69
N PHE A 40 -3.89 6.21 -0.56
CA PHE A 40 -3.52 5.16 0.39
C PHE A 40 -4.26 5.40 1.69
N SER A 41 -4.78 4.35 2.32
CA SER A 41 -5.46 4.46 3.60
C SER A 41 -5.33 3.20 4.43
N ARG A 42 -5.29 3.38 5.75
CA ARG A 42 -5.43 2.28 6.70
C ARG A 42 -6.86 1.74 6.76
N SER A 43 -7.83 2.57 6.41
CA SER A 43 -9.21 2.15 6.20
C SER A 43 -9.35 1.27 4.97
N ILE A 44 -10.42 0.50 4.89
CA ILE A 44 -10.76 -0.23 3.66
C ILE A 44 -11.25 0.78 2.63
N ILE A 45 -10.59 0.84 1.50
CA ILE A 45 -10.97 1.61 0.32
C ILE A 45 -10.88 0.71 -0.92
N PRO A 46 -11.84 0.83 -1.91
CA PRO A 46 -13.01 1.68 -1.90
C PRO A 46 -14.15 1.13 -1.02
N TYR A 47 -15.14 1.96 -0.72
CA TYR A 47 -16.40 1.51 -0.13
C TYR A 47 -17.29 0.89 -1.21
N VAL A 48 -17.80 -0.32 -0.99
CA VAL A 48 -18.65 -1.02 -1.96
C VAL A 48 -20.12 -0.88 -1.56
N ARG A 49 -20.77 0.16 -2.06
CA ARG A 49 -22.06 0.63 -1.58
C ARG A 49 -23.23 -0.35 -1.73
N ASN A 50 -23.25 -1.13 -2.83
CA ASN A 50 -24.42 -1.92 -3.20
C ASN A 50 -24.46 -3.31 -2.55
N TYR A 51 -23.47 -3.64 -1.76
CA TYR A 51 -23.34 -4.94 -1.11
C TYR A 51 -23.04 -4.79 0.38
N PRO A 52 -23.49 -5.71 1.23
CA PRO A 52 -23.06 -5.74 2.62
C PRO A 52 -21.56 -6.02 2.69
N TRP A 53 -20.91 -5.50 3.73
CA TRP A 53 -19.45 -5.54 3.85
C TRP A 53 -18.84 -6.95 3.79
N ASN A 54 -19.55 -7.97 4.25
CA ASN A 54 -19.11 -9.37 4.20
C ASN A 54 -19.12 -9.98 2.79
N GLU A 55 -19.71 -9.30 1.80
CA GLU A 55 -19.71 -9.70 0.38
C GLU A 55 -18.73 -8.86 -0.46
N TRP A 56 -18.09 -7.86 0.11
CA TRP A 56 -17.22 -6.95 -0.66
C TRP A 56 -16.12 -7.65 -1.43
N LEU A 57 -15.53 -8.71 -0.86
CA LEU A 57 -14.46 -9.47 -1.51
C LEU A 57 -14.91 -10.23 -2.76
N ASP A 58 -16.21 -10.50 -2.90
CA ASP A 58 -16.78 -11.16 -4.07
C ASP A 58 -17.04 -10.19 -5.23
N HIS A 59 -17.11 -8.88 -4.91
CA HIS A 59 -17.53 -7.85 -5.86
C HIS A 59 -16.47 -6.80 -6.20
N GLN A 60 -15.40 -6.73 -5.42
CA GLN A 60 -14.33 -5.75 -5.61
C GLN A 60 -12.96 -6.35 -5.37
N GLN A 61 -12.04 -6.13 -6.30
CA GLN A 61 -10.64 -6.41 -6.07
C GLN A 61 -10.03 -5.27 -5.23
N PHE A 62 -9.56 -5.64 -4.04
CA PHE A 62 -8.81 -4.73 -3.18
C PHE A 62 -7.31 -4.90 -3.40
N TYR A 63 -6.57 -3.84 -3.11
CA TYR A 63 -5.11 -3.84 -3.19
C TYR A 63 -4.51 -3.37 -1.88
N THR A 64 -3.44 -4.01 -1.46
CA THR A 64 -2.62 -3.59 -0.33
C THR A 64 -1.30 -3.00 -0.82
N HIS A 65 -0.80 -2.03 -0.09
CA HIS A 65 0.47 -1.40 -0.39
C HIS A 65 1.64 -2.26 0.07
N VAL A 66 2.65 -2.36 -0.79
CA VAL A 66 3.95 -2.93 -0.44
C VAL A 66 4.97 -1.80 -0.36
N GLY A 67 5.50 -1.54 0.83
CA GLY A 67 6.30 -0.37 1.17
C GLY A 67 7.72 -0.36 0.56
N ILE A 68 7.83 -0.63 -0.72
CA ILE A 68 9.08 -0.52 -1.50
C ILE A 68 8.89 0.58 -2.53
N TYR A 69 9.86 1.51 -2.61
CA TYR A 69 9.78 2.66 -3.49
C TYR A 69 10.99 2.79 -4.39
N ALA A 70 10.75 3.31 -5.58
CA ALA A 70 11.76 3.84 -6.47
C ALA A 70 11.49 5.33 -6.72
N TYR A 71 12.54 6.12 -6.74
CA TYR A 71 12.48 7.58 -6.92
C TYR A 71 13.42 8.03 -8.01
N ARG A 72 13.02 9.04 -8.78
CA ARG A 72 13.99 9.85 -9.49
C ARG A 72 14.77 10.70 -8.48
N VAL A 73 16.09 10.82 -8.68
CA VAL A 73 16.98 11.51 -7.74
C VAL A 73 16.58 12.98 -7.54
N ASP A 74 16.21 13.67 -8.63
CA ASP A 74 15.74 15.06 -8.59
C ASP A 74 14.41 15.24 -7.84
N ILE A 75 13.56 14.22 -7.86
CA ILE A 75 12.30 14.19 -7.11
C ILE A 75 12.55 13.87 -5.65
N LEU A 76 13.42 12.91 -5.36
CA LEU A 76 13.79 12.56 -3.98
C LEU A 76 14.31 13.80 -3.22
N ASP A 77 15.19 14.58 -3.83
CA ASP A 77 15.69 15.83 -3.23
C ASP A 77 14.56 16.83 -2.90
N LYS A 78 13.49 16.86 -3.71
CA LYS A 78 12.35 17.75 -3.47
C LYS A 78 11.42 17.23 -2.39
N ILE A 79 11.04 15.95 -2.46
CA ILE A 79 10.03 15.39 -1.54
C ILE A 79 10.55 15.27 -0.10
N THR A 80 11.84 15.08 0.10
CA THR A 80 12.46 15.05 1.44
C THR A 80 12.44 16.40 2.16
N LYS A 81 12.26 17.49 1.42
CA LYS A 81 12.17 18.86 1.97
C LYS A 81 10.76 19.33 2.25
N LEU A 82 9.76 18.53 1.88
CA LEU A 82 8.36 18.87 2.12
C LEU A 82 8.02 18.78 3.62
N PRO A 83 7.27 19.73 4.16
CA PRO A 83 6.73 19.61 5.51
C PRO A 83 5.69 18.49 5.58
N GLN A 84 5.49 17.94 6.76
CA GLN A 84 4.41 16.97 6.99
C GLN A 84 3.06 17.52 6.57
N SER A 85 2.24 16.68 5.97
CA SER A 85 0.92 17.04 5.48
C SER A 85 -0.20 16.49 6.36
N SER A 86 -1.40 17.04 6.24
CA SER A 86 -2.52 16.68 7.09
C SER A 86 -2.94 15.21 6.99
N LEU A 87 -2.96 14.64 5.78
CA LEU A 87 -3.32 13.23 5.58
C LEU A 87 -2.21 12.30 6.08
N GLU A 88 -0.94 12.67 5.86
CA GLU A 88 0.18 11.93 6.42
C GLU A 88 0.09 11.84 7.94
N ILE A 89 -0.18 12.96 8.61
CA ILE A 89 -0.30 13.00 10.06
C ILE A 89 -1.49 12.15 10.53
N ALA A 90 -2.64 12.26 9.86
CA ALA A 90 -3.85 11.54 10.23
C ALA A 90 -3.70 10.02 10.08
N GLU A 91 -3.11 9.56 8.97
CA GLU A 91 -2.98 8.14 8.63
C GLU A 91 -1.63 7.53 9.05
N SER A 92 -0.64 8.35 9.43
CA SER A 92 0.76 7.95 9.62
C SER A 92 1.31 7.21 8.40
N LEU A 93 1.08 7.80 7.21
CA LEU A 93 1.52 7.29 5.91
C LEU A 93 2.25 8.40 5.16
N GLU A 94 3.58 8.31 5.08
CA GLU A 94 4.44 9.36 4.49
C GLU A 94 4.12 9.65 3.03
N GLN A 95 3.75 8.63 2.24
CA GLN A 95 3.43 8.79 0.82
C GLN A 95 2.25 9.71 0.56
N LEU A 96 1.38 9.94 1.54
CA LEU A 96 0.28 10.90 1.43
C LEU A 96 0.78 12.34 1.37
N ARG A 97 1.95 12.65 1.95
CA ARG A 97 2.61 13.95 1.79
C ARG A 97 2.90 14.25 0.32
N TRP A 98 3.38 13.25 -0.41
CA TRP A 98 3.71 13.41 -1.82
C TRP A 98 2.46 13.58 -2.67
N LEU A 99 1.43 12.76 -2.46
CA LEU A 99 0.15 12.88 -3.17
C LEU A 99 -0.51 14.24 -2.90
N GLN A 100 -0.52 14.73 -1.65
CA GLN A 100 -1.09 16.03 -1.30
C GLN A 100 -0.32 17.21 -1.93
N ASN A 101 0.95 17.02 -2.27
CA ASN A 101 1.77 18.00 -2.97
C ASN A 101 1.78 17.81 -4.50
N GLY A 102 0.92 16.94 -5.04
CA GLY A 102 0.71 16.79 -6.48
C GLY A 102 1.71 15.89 -7.19
N TYR A 103 2.54 15.12 -6.47
CA TYR A 103 3.43 14.14 -7.08
C TYR A 103 2.65 12.89 -7.48
N ARG A 104 3.01 12.34 -8.65
CA ARG A 104 2.49 11.06 -9.12
C ARG A 104 3.25 9.90 -8.51
N ILE A 105 2.52 8.90 -8.02
CA ILE A 105 3.08 7.64 -7.57
C ILE A 105 2.55 6.54 -8.49
N ALA A 106 3.37 6.07 -9.40
CA ALA A 106 3.05 4.93 -10.25
C ALA A 106 3.09 3.64 -9.42
N THR A 107 2.19 2.70 -9.72
CA THR A 107 2.16 1.41 -9.04
C THR A 107 2.47 0.28 -10.00
N ALA A 108 3.07 -0.78 -9.50
CA ALA A 108 3.20 -2.05 -10.19
C ALA A 108 2.72 -3.18 -9.28
N GLU A 109 2.04 -4.16 -9.86
CA GLU A 109 1.55 -5.30 -9.11
C GLU A 109 2.68 -6.31 -8.84
N THR A 110 2.65 -6.88 -7.64
CA THR A 110 3.49 -8.01 -7.27
C THR A 110 2.67 -9.09 -6.58
N THR A 111 2.97 -10.34 -6.89
CA THR A 111 2.43 -11.52 -6.20
C THR A 111 3.43 -12.13 -5.22
N GLN A 112 4.66 -11.58 -5.19
CA GLN A 112 5.70 -12.09 -4.30
C GLN A 112 5.33 -11.85 -2.84
N PRO A 113 5.41 -12.87 -1.98
CA PRO A 113 5.19 -12.69 -0.56
C PRO A 113 6.25 -11.73 0.02
N THR A 114 5.80 -10.81 0.85
CA THR A 114 6.69 -9.97 1.65
C THR A 114 6.32 -10.13 3.12
N ILE A 115 7.31 -10.29 3.95
CA ILE A 115 7.14 -10.33 5.41
C ILE A 115 7.64 -8.99 5.93
N GLY A 116 6.72 -8.15 6.43
CA GLY A 116 7.08 -6.97 7.20
C GLY A 116 7.63 -7.41 8.56
N ILE A 117 8.72 -6.79 9.00
CA ILE A 117 9.33 -7.09 10.30
C ILE A 117 9.23 -5.83 11.15
N ASP A 118 8.17 -5.74 11.94
CA ASP A 118 7.91 -4.63 12.85
C ASP A 118 7.97 -5.08 14.32
N THR A 119 7.84 -6.38 14.56
CA THR A 119 7.82 -6.99 15.89
C THR A 119 8.82 -8.15 15.98
N PRO A 120 9.24 -8.58 17.20
CA PRO A 120 10.05 -9.78 17.38
C PRO A 120 9.39 -11.07 16.85
N GLU A 121 8.06 -11.13 16.87
CA GLU A 121 7.30 -12.25 16.29
C GLU A 121 7.40 -12.28 14.77
N ASP A 122 7.33 -11.11 14.12
CA ASP A 122 7.51 -11.00 12.68
C ASP A 122 8.91 -11.45 12.25
N LEU A 123 9.94 -11.11 13.05
CA LEU A 123 11.31 -11.55 12.80
C LEU A 123 11.41 -13.08 12.85
N ALA A 124 10.85 -13.70 13.88
CA ALA A 124 10.86 -15.16 14.03
C ALA A 124 10.12 -15.85 12.85
N ASN A 125 9.01 -15.28 12.41
CA ASN A 125 8.26 -15.75 11.24
C ASN A 125 9.08 -15.61 9.95
N ALA A 126 9.80 -14.51 9.78
CA ALA A 126 10.67 -14.27 8.63
C ALA A 126 11.86 -15.26 8.61
N GLU A 127 12.50 -15.50 9.75
CA GLU A 127 13.58 -16.48 9.87
C GLU A 127 13.11 -17.90 9.54
N LYS A 128 11.93 -18.28 10.02
CA LYS A 128 11.33 -19.57 9.70
C LYS A 128 11.03 -19.67 8.19
N TYR A 129 10.42 -18.65 7.61
CA TYR A 129 10.15 -18.62 6.17
C TYR A 129 11.42 -18.81 5.33
N LEU A 130 12.51 -18.12 5.68
CA LEU A 130 13.78 -18.25 4.99
C LEU A 130 14.37 -19.65 5.12
N SER A 131 14.28 -20.26 6.31
CA SER A 131 14.80 -21.62 6.53
C SER A 131 14.03 -22.68 5.75
N ASP A 132 12.72 -22.48 5.56
CA ASP A 132 11.84 -23.42 4.85
C ASP A 132 11.95 -23.28 3.30
N HIS A 133 12.54 -22.17 2.81
CA HIS A 133 12.64 -21.86 1.37
C HIS A 133 14.10 -21.65 0.89
N ALA A 134 15.08 -21.93 1.73
CA ALA A 134 16.50 -21.82 1.40
C ALA A 134 17.02 -23.13 0.66
#